data_46931c04bf29121ed00556ae93d18369
#
_entry.id   46931c04bf29121ed00556ae93d18369
#
_cell.length_a   1.000
_cell.length_b   1.000
_cell.length_c   1.000
_cell.angle_alpha   90.00
_cell.angle_beta   90.00
_cell.angle_gamma   90.00
#
_symmetry.space_group_name_H-M   'P 1'
#
loop_
_entity.id
_entity.type
_entity.pdbx_description
1 polymer ?
#
loop_
_entity_poly.entity_id
_entity_poly.type
_entity_poly.pdbx_seq_one_letter_code
_entity_poly.pdbx_strand_id
1 'polypeptide(L)'
;MEKPYVLGVDIGGTNTVFGVVDARGNVVVSASIKTTTHNDVELYLNDLTTGLNMLIEQVGGKEKIRGIGVGAPNGNYFTGSIE
;
A
#
# COMPACT_ATOMS: atom_id res chain seq x y z
N MET A 1 19.35 -10.63 4.26
CA MET A 1 19.00 -9.48 3.42
C MET A 1 18.01 -8.58 4.13
N GLU A 2 18.26 -7.31 4.09
CA GLU A 2 17.39 -6.37 4.76
C GLU A 2 16.17 -6.03 3.95
N LYS A 3 15.08 -5.80 4.67
CA LYS A 3 13.83 -5.39 4.06
C LYS A 3 13.54 -3.98 4.58
N PRO A 4 14.04 -2.95 3.90
CA PRO A 4 13.97 -1.59 4.41
C PRO A 4 12.61 -0.91 4.28
N TYR A 5 11.68 -1.51 3.56
CA TYR A 5 10.44 -0.83 3.20
C TYR A 5 9.21 -1.46 3.81
N VAL A 6 8.20 -0.62 4.02
CA VAL A 6 6.88 -1.04 4.48
C VAL A 6 5.87 -0.42 3.51
N LEU A 7 4.87 -1.20 3.14
CA LEU A 7 3.75 -0.67 2.37
C LEU A 7 2.75 -0.04 3.32
N GLY A 8 2.28 1.14 2.96
CA GLY A 8 1.21 1.80 3.70
C GLY A 8 0.01 1.98 2.80
N VAL A 9 -1.17 1.65 3.29
CA VAL A 9 -2.43 1.84 2.57
C VAL A 9 -3.38 2.60 3.47
N ASP A 10 -3.89 3.72 2.98
CA ASP A 10 -4.84 4.54 3.71
C ASP A 10 -6.13 4.59 2.90
N ILE A 11 -7.15 3.88 3.39
CA ILE A 11 -8.42 3.77 2.69
C ILE A 11 -9.36 4.84 3.19
N GLY A 12 -9.60 5.83 2.34
CA GLY A 12 -10.56 6.89 2.65
C GLY A 12 -11.87 6.67 1.93
N GLY A 13 -12.87 7.46 2.27
CA GLY A 13 -14.18 7.36 1.63
C GLY A 13 -14.16 7.73 0.15
N THR A 14 -13.27 8.63 -0.25
CA THR A 14 -13.20 9.13 -1.62
C THR A 14 -12.00 8.58 -2.36
N ASN A 15 -10.86 8.54 -1.70
CA ASN A 15 -9.60 8.11 -2.31
C ASN A 15 -8.91 7.10 -1.42
N THR A 16 -8.21 6.17 -2.06
CA THR A 16 -7.32 5.25 -1.37
C THR A 16 -5.90 5.64 -1.74
N VAL A 17 -5.09 5.99 -0.74
CA VAL A 17 -3.69 6.39 -0.95
C VAL A 17 -2.81 5.25 -0.47
N PHE A 18 -1.80 4.92 -1.23
CA PHE A 18 -0.88 3.88 -0.84
C PHE A 18 0.54 4.28 -1.22
N GLY A 19 1.50 3.74 -0.50
CA GLY A 19 2.87 4.12 -0.74
C GLY A 19 3.85 3.20 -0.06
N VAL A 20 5.12 3.42 -0.37
CA VAL A 20 6.23 2.69 0.23
C VAL A 20 6.96 3.65 1.15
N VAL A 21 7.19 3.21 2.38
CA VAL A 21 7.82 4.02 3.42
C VAL A 21 9.11 3.32 3.83
N ASP A 22 10.17 4.10 4.04
CA ASP A 22 11.45 3.54 4.46
C ASP A 22 11.51 3.39 5.99
N ALA A 23 12.65 2.91 6.47
CA ALA A 23 12.82 2.63 7.89
C ALA A 23 12.76 3.88 8.76
N ARG A 24 12.91 5.05 8.15
CA ARG A 24 12.88 6.32 8.88
C ARG A 24 11.50 6.97 8.86
N GLY A 25 10.53 6.34 8.18
CA GLY A 25 9.21 6.89 8.05
C GLY A 25 9.02 7.82 6.87
N ASN A 26 9.99 7.91 5.98
CA ASN A 26 9.89 8.75 4.79
C ASN A 26 9.17 8.01 3.68
N VAL A 27 8.26 8.72 2.99
CA VAL A 27 7.56 8.15 1.85
C VAL A 27 8.50 8.16 0.65
N VAL A 28 8.81 6.98 0.14
CA VAL A 28 9.72 6.83 -0.99
C VAL A 28 8.97 7.03 -2.31
N VAL A 29 7.84 6.35 -2.46
CA VAL A 29 6.95 6.50 -3.61
C VAL A 29 5.53 6.35 -3.11
N SER A 30 4.58 6.98 -3.80
CA SER A 30 3.19 6.87 -3.44
C SER A 30 2.30 7.05 -4.66
N ALA A 31 1.06 6.60 -4.55
CA ALA A 31 0.04 6.75 -5.58
C ALA A 31 -1.32 6.70 -4.91
N SER A 32 -2.36 6.95 -5.70
CA SER A 32 -3.72 6.89 -5.17
C SER A 32 -4.67 6.43 -6.25
N ILE A 33 -5.79 5.85 -5.80
CA ILE A 33 -6.90 5.50 -6.69
C ILE A 33 -8.18 5.99 -6.04
N LYS A 34 -9.21 6.12 -6.84
CA LYS A 34 -10.53 6.54 -6.34
C LYS A 34 -11.22 5.36 -5.68
N THR A 35 -11.66 5.54 -4.45
CA THR A 35 -12.42 4.52 -3.74
C THR A 35 -13.86 4.48 -4.26
N THR A 36 -14.45 5.65 -4.49
CA THR A 36 -15.88 5.79 -4.74
C THR A 36 -16.31 5.53 -6.19
N THR A 37 -15.36 5.45 -7.12
CA THR A 37 -15.72 5.23 -8.52
C THR A 37 -15.86 3.76 -8.89
N HIS A 38 -15.55 2.88 -7.95
CA HIS A 38 -15.63 1.44 -8.20
C HIS A 38 -16.95 0.91 -7.69
N ASN A 39 -17.75 0.33 -8.58
CA ASN A 39 -19.01 -0.29 -8.22
C ASN A 39 -18.83 -1.74 -7.81
N ASP A 40 -17.66 -2.30 -8.07
CA ASP A 40 -17.35 -3.71 -7.86
C ASP A 40 -16.09 -3.80 -7.02
N VAL A 41 -16.17 -4.53 -5.91
CA VAL A 41 -15.03 -4.72 -5.03
C VAL A 41 -13.86 -5.37 -5.75
N GLU A 42 -14.14 -6.30 -6.68
CA GLU A 42 -13.07 -6.94 -7.42
C GLU A 42 -12.30 -5.95 -8.28
N LEU A 43 -12.99 -5.04 -8.95
CA LEU A 43 -12.31 -4.02 -9.75
C LEU A 43 -11.47 -3.11 -8.87
N TYR A 44 -12.00 -2.74 -7.72
CA TYR A 44 -11.27 -1.91 -6.78
C TYR A 44 -9.99 -2.62 -6.31
N LEU A 45 -10.12 -3.89 -5.91
CA LEU A 45 -8.97 -4.66 -5.45
C LEU A 45 -7.94 -4.88 -6.55
N ASN A 46 -8.40 -5.08 -7.79
CA ASN A 46 -7.48 -5.23 -8.92
C ASN A 46 -6.68 -3.97 -9.14
N ASP A 47 -7.34 -2.81 -9.10
CA ASP A 47 -6.65 -1.54 -9.29
C ASP A 47 -5.67 -1.28 -8.16
N LEU A 48 -6.07 -1.58 -6.93
CA LEU A 48 -5.20 -1.39 -5.78
C LEU A 48 -3.98 -2.32 -5.87
N THR A 49 -4.22 -3.59 -6.20
CA THR A 49 -3.14 -4.56 -6.32
C THR A 49 -2.16 -4.18 -7.42
N THR A 50 -2.69 -3.73 -8.56
CA THR A 50 -1.84 -3.29 -9.68
C THR A 50 -0.98 -2.11 -9.26
N GLY A 51 -1.59 -1.13 -8.58
CA GLY A 51 -0.84 0.02 -8.12
C GLY A 51 0.24 -0.35 -7.11
N LEU A 52 -0.11 -1.22 -6.16
CA LEU A 52 0.87 -1.67 -5.17
C LEU A 52 2.03 -2.39 -5.83
N ASN A 53 1.75 -3.26 -6.78
CA ASN A 53 2.81 -4.00 -7.48
C ASN A 53 3.73 -3.07 -8.24
N MET A 54 3.19 -2.02 -8.84
CA MET A 54 4.00 -1.04 -9.53
C MET A 54 4.96 -0.33 -8.58
N LEU A 55 4.47 0.05 -7.41
CA LEU A 55 5.33 0.71 -6.41
C LEU A 55 6.38 -0.25 -5.89
N ILE A 56 6.00 -1.50 -5.65
CA ILE A 56 6.93 -2.50 -5.15
C ILE A 56 8.08 -2.69 -6.15
N GLU A 57 7.78 -2.74 -7.44
CA GLU A 57 8.82 -2.90 -8.44
C GLU A 57 9.74 -1.69 -8.51
N GLN A 58 9.20 -0.50 -8.26
CA GLN A 58 10.01 0.70 -8.27
C GLN A 58 11.08 0.70 -7.17
N VAL A 59 10.83 0.01 -6.08
CA VAL A 59 11.77 -0.02 -4.96
C VAL A 59 12.61 -1.29 -4.91
N GLY A 60 12.51 -2.13 -5.92
CA GLY A 60 13.38 -3.29 -6.02
C GLY A 60 12.72 -4.64 -5.85
N GLY A 61 11.40 -4.68 -5.75
CA GLY A 61 10.66 -5.93 -5.65
C GLY A 61 10.12 -6.20 -4.26
N LYS A 62 9.22 -7.17 -4.18
CA LYS A 62 8.52 -7.45 -2.92
C LYS A 62 9.46 -8.01 -1.85
N GLU A 63 10.61 -8.48 -2.22
CA GLU A 63 11.60 -8.96 -1.26
C GLU A 63 12.18 -7.84 -0.42
N LYS A 64 11.96 -6.58 -0.82
CA LYS A 64 12.37 -5.41 -0.05
C LYS A 64 11.31 -4.95 0.93
N ILE A 65 10.13 -5.55 0.87
CA ILE A 65 8.99 -5.14 1.70
C ILE A 65 8.89 -6.04 2.92
N ARG A 66 8.87 -5.42 4.10
CA ARG A 66 8.86 -6.17 5.35
C ARG A 66 7.46 -6.30 5.96
N GLY A 67 6.52 -5.51 5.50
CA GLY A 67 5.18 -5.59 6.04
C GLY A 67 4.23 -4.62 5.36
N ILE A 68 2.96 -4.70 5.72
CA ILE A 68 1.91 -3.84 5.20
C ILE A 68 1.11 -3.28 6.36
N GLY A 69 0.99 -1.95 6.40
CA GLY A 69 0.11 -1.28 7.34
C GLY A 69 -1.11 -0.75 6.58
N VAL A 70 -2.29 -1.00 7.13
CA VAL A 70 -3.54 -0.55 6.50
C VAL A 70 -4.28 0.36 7.48
N GLY A 71 -4.60 1.56 7.02
CA GLY A 71 -5.41 2.50 7.77
C GLY A 71 -6.79 2.63 7.15
N ALA A 72 -7.80 2.71 7.98
CA ALA A 72 -9.18 2.88 7.53
C ALA A 72 -9.86 3.85 8.48
N PRO A 73 -11.04 4.37 8.10
CA PRO A 73 -11.72 5.35 8.95
C PRO A 73 -11.96 4.88 10.39
N ASN A 74 -12.06 3.57 10.60
CA ASN A 74 -12.35 3.01 11.92
C ASN A 74 -11.11 2.58 12.68
N GLY A 75 -9.91 2.83 12.14
CA GLY A 75 -8.69 2.50 12.84
C GLY A 75 -7.59 2.08 11.89
N ASN A 76 -6.46 1.76 12.48
CA ASN A 76 -5.29 1.32 11.72
C ASN A 76 -5.00 -0.13 12.05
N TYR A 77 -4.64 -0.88 11.03
CA TYR A 77 -4.34 -2.29 11.17
C TYR A 77 -2.97 -2.58 10.60
N PHE A 78 -2.23 -3.39 11.31
CA PHE A 78 -0.94 -3.86 10.82
C PHE A 78 -1.04 -5.37 10.65
N THR A 79 -0.84 -5.85 9.45
CA THR A 79 -1.04 -7.25 9.12
C THR A 79 0.19 -8.12 9.35
N GLY A 80 1.24 -7.52 9.86
CA GLY A 80 2.45 -8.27 10.15
C GLY A 80 3.44 -8.25 9.00
N SER A 81 4.51 -9.01 9.14
CA SER A 81 5.54 -9.02 8.12
C SER A 81 5.16 -9.95 6.96
N ILE A 82 5.66 -9.59 5.80
CA ILE A 82 5.55 -10.43 4.61
C ILE A 82 6.81 -11.26 4.54
N GLU A 83 6.66 -12.53 4.66
CA GLU A 83 7.82 -13.42 4.66
C GLU A 83 7.78 -14.44 3.57
#